data_aa0539afa930a012fb80123ded9e07f8
#
_entry.id   aa0539afa930a012fb80123ded9e07f8
#
_cell.length_a   1.000
_cell.length_b   1.000
_cell.length_c   1.000
_cell.angle_alpha   90.00
_cell.angle_beta   90.00
_cell.angle_gamma   90.00
#
_symmetry.space_group_name_H-M   'P 1'
#
loop_
_entity.id
_entity.type
_entity.pdbx_description
1 polymer ?
#
loop_
_entity_poly.entity_id
_entity_poly.type
_entity_poly.pdbx_seq_one_letter_code
_entity_poly.pdbx_strand_id
1 'polypeptide(L)'
;GIGKVGSTYNNSEVNLCPTDAGKKEILDKLEQLIEKEVIAIKDHQVGIRPGIRDRKPVLGKHPSKDNVYLFGGFGAKGVSLVPYLSKQMVKLMVCGEEPHKEVNINRFFKYI
;
A
#
# COMPACT_ATOMS: atom_id res chain seq x y z
N GLY A 1 -25.61 -12.26 -0.43
CA GLY A 1 -24.18 -12.49 -0.23
C GLY A 1 -23.55 -11.45 0.70
N ILE A 2 -22.29 -11.68 1.06
CA ILE A 2 -21.48 -10.75 1.86
C ILE A 2 -20.41 -10.16 0.94
N GLY A 3 -20.34 -8.83 0.89
CA GLY A 3 -19.28 -8.11 0.16
C GLY A 3 -18.34 -7.40 1.11
N LYS A 4 -17.12 -7.13 0.66
CA LYS A 4 -16.18 -6.23 1.32
C LYS A 4 -16.03 -4.97 0.49
N VAL A 5 -16.10 -3.82 1.14
CA VAL A 5 -15.95 -2.51 0.50
C VAL A 5 -14.95 -1.66 1.27
N GLY A 6 -14.19 -0.86 0.59
CA GLY A 6 -13.20 0.06 1.16
C GLY A 6 -12.59 0.91 0.05
N SER A 7 -11.93 1.94 0.36
CA SER A 7 -11.48 2.36 1.70
C SER A 7 -11.30 3.87 1.72
N THR A 8 -11.03 4.39 2.89
CA THR A 8 -10.71 5.80 3.07
C THR A 8 -9.21 6.08 2.98
N TYR A 9 -8.85 7.36 2.80
CA TYR A 9 -7.50 7.88 2.93
C TYR A 9 -7.50 8.94 4.04
N ASN A 10 -6.95 8.60 5.20
CA ASN A 10 -6.73 9.55 6.29
C ASN A 10 -5.28 9.47 6.75
N ASN A 11 -4.52 10.56 6.56
CA ASN A 11 -3.13 10.66 6.98
C ASN A 11 -2.95 11.49 8.26
N SER A 12 -4.00 12.12 8.77
CA SER A 12 -3.94 12.97 9.96
C SER A 12 -4.17 12.20 11.25
N GLU A 13 -4.98 11.15 11.19
CA GLU A 13 -5.26 10.28 12.34
C GLU A 13 -4.84 8.85 12.01
N VAL A 14 -3.61 8.50 12.39
CA VAL A 14 -3.05 7.17 12.16
C VAL A 14 -3.23 6.33 13.41
N ASN A 15 -4.41 5.74 13.56
CA ASN A 15 -4.72 4.80 14.63
C ASN A 15 -5.57 3.62 14.12
N LEU A 16 -5.80 2.63 14.97
CA LEU A 16 -6.58 1.44 14.63
C LEU A 16 -8.04 1.52 15.08
N CYS A 17 -8.56 2.73 15.31
CA CYS A 17 -9.94 2.95 15.72
C CYS A 17 -10.81 3.27 14.50
N PRO A 18 -11.85 2.47 14.21
CA PRO A 18 -12.84 2.81 13.20
C PRO A 18 -13.57 4.10 13.57
N THR A 19 -13.85 4.94 12.57
CA THR A 19 -14.57 6.21 12.77
C THR A 19 -15.90 6.22 12.01
N ASP A 20 -16.91 6.89 12.57
CA ASP A 20 -18.19 7.05 11.89
C ASP A 20 -18.06 7.86 10.60
N ALA A 21 -17.18 8.84 10.56
CA ALA A 21 -16.87 9.60 9.36
C ALA A 21 -16.30 8.72 8.25
N GLY A 22 -15.35 7.83 8.57
CA GLY A 22 -14.79 6.88 7.61
C GLY A 22 -15.83 5.87 7.10
N LYS A 23 -16.70 5.39 8.00
CA LYS A 23 -17.82 4.51 7.63
C LYS A 23 -18.76 5.21 6.66
N LYS A 24 -19.15 6.44 6.97
CA LYS A 24 -20.02 7.24 6.11
C LYS A 24 -19.41 7.46 4.73
N GLU A 25 -18.15 7.86 4.66
CA GLU A 25 -17.42 8.06 3.39
C GLU A 25 -17.45 6.81 2.50
N ILE A 26 -17.23 5.62 3.09
CA ILE A 26 -17.24 4.36 2.33
C ILE A 26 -18.66 4.06 1.82
N LEU A 27 -19.69 4.26 2.64
CA LEU A 27 -21.07 3.99 2.26
C LEU A 27 -21.55 4.97 1.17
N ASP A 28 -21.26 6.25 1.31
CA ASP A 28 -21.61 7.27 0.30
C ASP A 28 -20.99 6.95 -1.07
N LYS A 29 -19.74 6.47 -1.08
CA LYS A 29 -19.08 6.04 -2.31
C LYS A 29 -19.65 4.73 -2.88
N LEU A 30 -20.02 3.81 -2.02
CA LEU A 30 -20.62 2.55 -2.43
C LEU A 30 -21.98 2.78 -3.10
N GLU A 31 -22.84 3.63 -2.52
CA GLU A 31 -24.15 3.98 -3.08
C GLU A 31 -24.07 4.60 -4.49
N GLN A 32 -22.96 5.30 -4.79
CA GLN A 32 -22.71 5.84 -6.13
C GLN A 32 -22.32 4.77 -7.16
N LEU A 33 -21.84 3.62 -6.70
CA LEU A 33 -21.33 2.56 -7.58
C LEU A 33 -22.31 1.42 -7.81
N ILE A 34 -23.22 1.20 -6.88
CA ILE A 34 -24.18 0.10 -6.95
C ILE A 34 -25.61 0.62 -6.73
N GLU A 35 -26.53 0.14 -7.53
CA GLU A 35 -27.98 0.43 -7.42
C GLU A 35 -28.67 -0.47 -6.38
N LYS A 36 -27.94 -0.94 -5.37
CA LYS A 36 -28.48 -1.87 -4.37
C LYS A 36 -28.39 -1.25 -2.99
N GLU A 37 -29.46 -1.37 -2.24
CA GLU A 37 -29.51 -0.97 -0.85
C GLU A 37 -28.57 -1.83 0.01
N VAL A 38 -27.83 -1.20 0.93
CA VAL A 38 -27.06 -1.87 1.94
C VAL A 38 -27.98 -2.28 3.09
N ILE A 39 -28.28 -3.57 3.18
CA ILE A 39 -29.25 -4.11 4.14
C ILE A 39 -28.66 -4.14 5.57
N ALA A 40 -27.39 -4.49 5.70
CA ALA A 40 -26.71 -4.57 6.99
C ALA A 40 -25.20 -4.45 6.87
N ILE A 41 -24.58 -3.82 7.86
CA ILE A 41 -23.13 -3.78 8.02
C ILE A 41 -22.77 -4.80 9.10
N LYS A 42 -22.02 -5.82 8.72
CA LYS A 42 -21.61 -6.90 9.62
C LYS A 42 -20.38 -6.57 10.44
N ASP A 43 -19.46 -5.81 9.86
CA ASP A 43 -18.21 -5.46 10.51
C ASP A 43 -17.64 -4.18 9.91
N HIS A 44 -16.84 -3.45 10.71
CA HIS A 44 -16.12 -2.26 10.29
C HIS A 44 -14.71 -2.30 10.84
N GLN A 45 -13.75 -2.53 9.97
CA GLN A 45 -12.34 -2.72 10.33
C GLN A 45 -11.49 -1.55 9.82
N VAL A 46 -10.42 -1.30 10.54
CA VAL A 46 -9.38 -0.32 10.19
C VAL A 46 -8.03 -1.01 10.07
N GLY A 47 -7.22 -0.55 9.14
CA GLY A 47 -5.85 -0.98 8.99
C GLY A 47 -4.96 0.16 8.53
N ILE A 48 -3.71 0.15 8.98
CA ILE A 48 -2.69 1.11 8.55
C ILE A 48 -1.95 0.51 7.36
N ARG A 49 -1.95 1.22 6.23
CA ARG A 49 -1.17 0.82 5.06
C ARG A 49 0.21 1.44 5.09
N PRO A 50 1.28 0.65 4.94
CA PRO A 50 2.62 1.19 4.80
C PRO A 50 2.74 1.91 3.45
N GLY A 51 2.72 3.22 3.50
CA GLY A 51 2.93 4.10 2.36
C GLY A 51 4.24 4.88 2.51
N ILE A 52 4.81 5.31 1.39
CA ILE A 52 5.96 6.21 1.36
C ILE A 52 5.50 7.58 0.88
N ARG A 53 6.20 8.63 1.33
CA ARG A 53 5.82 10.01 1.07
C ARG A 53 5.64 10.33 -0.41
N ASP A 54 6.45 9.75 -1.28
CA ASP A 54 6.37 9.92 -2.73
C ASP A 54 5.33 9.00 -3.42
N ARG A 55 4.60 8.19 -2.63
CA ARG A 55 3.56 7.24 -3.10
C ARG A 55 4.05 6.21 -4.12
N LYS A 56 5.36 5.97 -4.17
CA LYS A 56 5.99 4.94 -5.03
C LYS A 56 6.54 3.82 -4.17
N PRO A 57 6.42 2.56 -4.59
CA PRO A 57 7.09 1.44 -3.93
C PRO A 57 8.59 1.68 -3.79
N VAL A 58 9.23 0.99 -2.87
CA VAL A 58 10.68 1.03 -2.69
C VAL A 58 11.24 -0.38 -2.65
N LEU A 59 12.25 -0.59 -3.48
CA LEU A 59 13.00 -1.83 -3.60
C LEU A 59 14.49 -1.53 -3.55
N GLY A 60 15.25 -2.43 -2.98
CA GLY A 60 16.70 -2.34 -3.07
C GLY A 60 17.45 -2.97 -1.91
N LYS A 61 18.77 -3.02 -2.06
CA LYS A 61 19.71 -3.45 -1.02
C LYS A 61 20.03 -2.28 -0.09
N HIS A 62 20.21 -2.57 1.19
CA HIS A 62 20.68 -1.58 2.17
C HIS A 62 22.10 -1.09 1.79
N PRO A 63 22.40 0.21 1.84
CA PRO A 63 23.67 0.76 1.34
C PRO A 63 24.92 0.29 2.10
N SER A 64 24.77 -0.02 3.39
CA SER A 64 25.88 -0.34 4.27
C SER A 64 25.76 -1.68 5.00
N LYS A 65 24.71 -2.45 4.76
CA LYS A 65 24.49 -3.75 5.40
C LYS A 65 24.32 -4.83 4.34
N ASP A 66 25.19 -5.84 4.38
CA ASP A 66 25.05 -6.97 3.49
C ASP A 66 23.84 -7.82 3.83
N ASN A 67 23.24 -8.41 2.79
CA ASN A 67 22.08 -9.29 2.88
C ASN A 67 20.80 -8.66 3.52
N VAL A 68 20.76 -7.34 3.59
CA VAL A 68 19.55 -6.59 4.02
C VAL A 68 18.94 -5.91 2.81
N TYR A 69 17.67 -6.23 2.57
CA TYR A 69 16.91 -5.72 1.44
C TYR A 69 15.59 -5.12 1.91
N LEU A 70 15.11 -4.14 1.18
CA LEU A 70 13.80 -3.53 1.37
C LEU A 70 12.90 -3.83 0.16
N PHE A 71 11.69 -4.28 0.42
CA PHE A 71 10.64 -4.48 -0.55
C PHE A 71 9.30 -4.05 0.05
N GLY A 72 8.82 -2.85 -0.28
CA GLY A 72 7.65 -2.32 0.41
C GLY A 72 7.14 -0.99 -0.13
N GLY A 73 6.33 -0.32 0.69
CA GLY A 73 5.79 0.99 0.36
C GLY A 73 4.70 0.98 -0.72
N PHE A 74 4.03 -0.13 -0.92
CA PHE A 74 3.04 -0.29 -2.00
C PHE A 74 1.75 0.51 -1.77
N GLY A 75 1.45 0.93 -0.54
CA GLY A 75 0.20 1.60 -0.22
C GLY A 75 -1.01 0.78 -0.66
N ALA A 76 -1.87 1.38 -1.48
CA ALA A 76 -3.06 0.71 -2.03
C ALA A 76 -2.80 -0.08 -3.33
N LYS A 77 -1.56 -0.07 -3.86
CA LYS A 77 -1.22 -0.62 -5.18
C LYS A 77 -0.56 -2.00 -5.12
N GLY A 78 -0.54 -2.65 -3.96
CA GLY A 78 0.17 -3.92 -3.77
C GLY A 78 -0.28 -5.00 -4.74
N VAL A 79 -1.57 -5.23 -4.87
CA VAL A 79 -2.11 -6.30 -5.73
C VAL A 79 -1.66 -6.14 -7.20
N SER A 80 -1.61 -4.92 -7.71
CA SER A 80 -1.23 -4.65 -9.10
C SER A 80 0.28 -4.60 -9.34
N LEU A 81 1.05 -4.12 -8.37
CA LEU A 81 2.48 -3.85 -8.56
C LEU A 81 3.41 -4.95 -8.04
N VAL A 82 3.02 -5.67 -6.99
CA VAL A 82 3.87 -6.74 -6.40
C VAL A 82 4.28 -7.80 -7.42
N PRO A 83 3.39 -8.35 -8.28
CA PRO A 83 3.79 -9.37 -9.24
C PRO A 83 4.88 -8.91 -10.21
N TYR A 84 4.83 -7.66 -10.63
CA TYR A 84 5.84 -7.09 -11.53
C TYR A 84 7.15 -6.74 -10.79
N LEU A 85 7.04 -6.10 -9.63
CA LEU A 85 8.20 -5.61 -8.88
C LEU A 85 8.94 -6.73 -8.14
N SER A 86 8.27 -7.83 -7.79
CA SER A 86 8.93 -9.02 -7.23
C SER A 86 9.95 -9.63 -8.19
N LYS A 87 9.68 -9.61 -9.50
CA LYS A 87 10.66 -10.04 -10.51
C LYS A 87 11.91 -9.19 -10.49
N GLN A 88 11.78 -7.88 -10.34
CA GLN A 88 12.94 -6.98 -10.23
C GLN A 88 13.72 -7.24 -8.94
N MET A 89 13.01 -7.49 -7.83
CA MET A 89 13.65 -7.82 -6.56
C MET A 89 14.45 -9.12 -6.62
N VAL A 90 13.89 -10.17 -7.25
CA VAL A 90 14.61 -11.43 -7.47
C VAL A 90 15.85 -11.22 -8.32
N LYS A 91 15.76 -10.47 -9.42
CA LYS A 91 16.91 -10.16 -10.27
C LYS A 91 18.02 -9.40 -9.52
N LEU A 92 17.64 -8.45 -8.67
CA LEU A 92 18.59 -7.77 -7.80
C LEU A 92 19.30 -8.76 -6.86
N MET A 93 18.54 -9.63 -6.21
CA MET A 93 19.09 -10.57 -5.22
C MET A 93 19.97 -11.67 -5.84
N VAL A 94 19.62 -12.15 -7.04
CA VAL A 94 20.28 -13.28 -7.69
C VAL A 94 21.38 -12.83 -8.67
N CYS A 95 21.12 -11.77 -9.41
CA CYS A 95 21.99 -11.31 -10.50
C CYS A 95 22.65 -9.96 -10.24
N GLY A 96 22.30 -9.27 -9.14
CA GLY A 96 22.77 -7.91 -8.88
C GLY A 96 22.20 -6.83 -9.82
N GLU A 97 21.14 -7.16 -10.57
CA GLU A 97 20.51 -6.22 -11.50
C GLU A 97 19.68 -5.20 -10.73
N GLU A 98 20.04 -3.92 -10.84
CA GLU A 98 19.34 -2.84 -10.13
C GLU A 98 17.90 -2.68 -10.61
N PRO A 99 16.94 -2.47 -9.69
CA PRO A 99 15.56 -2.22 -10.05
C PRO A 99 15.39 -0.84 -10.74
N HIS A 100 14.24 -0.66 -11.38
CA HIS A 100 13.92 0.58 -12.07
C HIS A 100 14.10 1.80 -11.15
N LYS A 101 14.73 2.86 -11.66
CA LYS A 101 15.12 4.06 -10.90
C LYS A 101 14.01 4.68 -10.03
N GLU A 102 12.75 4.60 -10.48
CA GLU A 102 11.62 5.17 -9.76
C GLU A 102 11.23 4.39 -8.49
N VAL A 103 11.59 3.12 -8.41
CA VAL A 103 11.31 2.26 -7.26
C VAL A 103 12.58 1.91 -6.47
N ASN A 104 13.76 2.23 -7.01
CA ASN A 104 15.03 1.95 -6.37
C ASN A 104 15.19 2.74 -5.06
N ILE A 105 15.65 2.07 -3.99
CA ILE A 105 15.93 2.66 -2.69
C ILE A 105 16.98 3.79 -2.77
N ASN A 106 17.86 3.76 -3.78
CA ASN A 106 18.93 4.75 -3.97
C ASN A 106 18.39 6.18 -4.07
N ARG A 107 17.12 6.38 -4.45
CA ARG A 107 16.49 7.70 -4.48
C ARG A 107 16.37 8.38 -3.12
N PHE A 108 16.55 7.61 -2.04
CA PHE A 108 16.51 8.11 -0.68
C PHE A 108 17.88 8.25 -0.02
N PHE A 109 18.98 7.78 -0.64
CA PHE A 109 20.30 7.77 -0.01
C PHE A 109 20.83 9.15 0.34
N LYS A 110 20.34 10.19 -0.31
CA LYS A 110 20.67 11.58 0.06
C LYS A 110 20.06 12.01 1.41
N TYR A 111 19.21 11.20 2.01
CA TYR A 111 18.56 11.45 3.30
C TYR A 111 19.01 10.49 4.40
N ILE A 112 19.89 9.56 4.06
CA ILE A 112 20.50 8.58 4.95
C ILE A 112 21.99 8.91 5.06
#